data_222ada708d7aacd7736123aaf66f9995
#
_entry.id   222ada708d7aacd7736123aaf66f9995
#
_cell.length_a   1.000
_cell.length_b   1.000
_cell.length_c   1.000
_cell.angle_alpha   90.00
_cell.angle_beta   90.00
_cell.angle_gamma   90.00
#
_symmetry.space_group_name_H-M   'P 1'
#
loop_
_entity.id
_entity.type
_entity.pdbx_description
1 polymer ?
#
loop_
_entity_poly.entity_id
_entity_poly.type
_entity_poly.pdbx_seq_one_letter_code
_entity_poly.pdbx_strand_id
1 'polypeptide(L)'
;DHSEILEADAKWIEANFDIFNELAYKSDSFRMALEASIDWRYSKEPRSAISRIWGGIESLYGVNSELVFRISLYSATLLEARGEHRKERFNQVKKLYSMRSKVVHGEKVSDADMQMTLHESFFLLRELLLLCAKNQRVISNTDIDSSLFF
;
A
#
# COMPACT_ATOMS: atom_id res chain seq x y z
N ASP A 1 -14.70 20.07 -10.46
CA ASP A 1 -15.52 19.51 -9.37
C ASP A 1 -14.69 19.48 -8.10
N HIS A 2 -14.86 20.52 -7.29
CA HIS A 2 -14.23 20.55 -5.99
C HIS A 2 -15.08 19.67 -5.09
N SER A 3 -14.55 18.48 -4.77
CA SER A 3 -15.13 17.65 -3.72
C SER A 3 -15.05 18.42 -2.41
N GLU A 4 -16.18 18.85 -1.91
CA GLU A 4 -16.27 19.43 -0.59
C GLU A 4 -15.79 18.40 0.44
N ILE A 5 -14.88 18.81 1.31
CA ILE A 5 -14.50 17.97 2.46
C ILE A 5 -15.72 17.97 3.39
N LEU A 6 -16.32 16.81 3.55
CA LEU A 6 -17.45 16.64 4.44
C LEU A 6 -16.98 16.81 5.90
N GLU A 7 -17.87 17.29 6.77
CA GLU A 7 -17.59 17.41 8.21
C GLU A 7 -17.10 16.08 8.82
N ALA A 8 -17.65 14.95 8.34
CA ALA A 8 -17.22 13.62 8.75
C ALA A 8 -15.76 13.33 8.36
N ASP A 9 -15.31 13.77 7.18
CA ASP A 9 -13.92 13.61 6.72
C ASP A 9 -12.97 14.46 7.57
N ALA A 10 -13.37 15.70 7.88
CA ALA A 10 -12.59 16.58 8.73
C ALA A 10 -12.41 15.99 10.14
N LYS A 11 -13.49 15.45 10.73
CA LYS A 11 -13.44 14.79 12.04
C LYS A 11 -12.58 13.53 12.01
N TRP A 12 -12.65 12.76 10.92
CA TRP A 12 -11.82 11.57 10.76
C TRP A 12 -10.33 11.94 10.66
N ILE A 13 -9.99 12.97 9.88
CA ILE A 13 -8.61 13.47 9.76
C ILE A 13 -8.09 13.94 11.11
N GLU A 14 -8.89 14.77 11.83
CA GLU A 14 -8.53 15.27 13.15
C GLU A 14 -8.29 14.11 14.15
N ALA A 15 -9.16 13.12 14.16
CA ALA A 15 -9.07 11.97 15.06
C ALA A 15 -7.87 11.07 14.76
N ASN A 16 -7.42 10.99 13.50
CA ASN A 16 -6.35 10.07 13.08
C ASN A 16 -4.99 10.76 12.82
N PHE A 17 -4.95 12.09 12.78
CA PHE A 17 -3.72 12.83 12.50
C PHE A 17 -2.59 12.48 13.48
N ASP A 18 -2.90 12.44 14.76
CA ASP A 18 -1.92 12.13 15.81
C ASP A 18 -1.35 10.73 15.70
N ILE A 19 -2.18 9.73 15.34
CA ILE A 19 -1.70 8.36 15.19
C ILE A 19 -0.75 8.20 14.00
N PHE A 20 -1.03 8.85 12.86
CA PHE A 20 -0.11 8.85 11.72
C PHE A 20 1.24 9.49 12.07
N ASN A 21 1.22 10.62 12.76
CA ASN A 21 2.44 11.29 13.22
C ASN A 21 3.22 10.43 14.22
N GLU A 22 2.55 9.81 15.16
CA GLU A 22 3.18 8.93 16.14
C GLU A 22 3.86 7.73 15.48
N LEU A 23 3.17 7.05 14.56
CA LEU A 23 3.73 5.92 13.82
C LEU A 23 4.90 6.34 12.93
N ALA A 24 4.80 7.49 12.26
CA ALA A 24 5.88 8.02 11.43
C ALA A 24 7.12 8.42 12.25
N TYR A 25 6.92 8.92 13.46
CA TYR A 25 8.02 9.24 14.38
C TYR A 25 8.73 7.98 14.89
N LYS A 26 7.99 6.92 15.19
CA LYS A 26 8.51 5.67 15.76
C LYS A 26 9.12 4.72 14.72
N SER A 27 8.70 4.81 13.47
CA SER A 27 9.06 3.86 12.41
C SER A 27 9.49 4.56 11.13
N ASP A 28 10.75 4.37 10.74
CA ASP A 28 11.28 4.88 9.48
C ASP A 28 10.58 4.27 8.27
N SER A 29 10.27 2.97 8.33
CA SER A 29 9.56 2.28 7.25
C SER A 29 8.14 2.79 7.07
N PHE A 30 7.42 3.05 8.15
CA PHE A 30 6.10 3.68 8.10
C PHE A 30 6.17 5.10 7.56
N ARG A 31 7.14 5.89 8.01
CA ARG A 31 7.34 7.25 7.51
C ARG A 31 7.60 7.26 6.00
N MET A 32 8.47 6.38 5.51
CA MET A 32 8.74 6.25 4.07
C MET A 32 7.47 5.90 3.28
N ALA A 33 6.66 4.99 3.79
CA ALA A 33 5.39 4.61 3.17
C ALA A 33 4.38 5.76 3.18
N LEU A 34 4.27 6.47 4.29
CA LEU A 34 3.39 7.64 4.42
C LEU A 34 3.81 8.77 3.46
N GLU A 35 5.10 9.08 3.40
CA GLU A 35 5.65 10.08 2.47
C GLU A 35 5.38 9.67 1.02
N ALA A 36 5.60 8.40 0.66
CA ALA A 36 5.30 7.88 -0.67
C ALA A 36 3.82 8.04 -1.05
N SER A 37 2.90 7.84 -0.10
CA SER A 37 1.47 8.02 -0.32
C SER A 37 1.05 9.47 -0.61
N ILE A 38 1.90 10.41 -0.24
CA ILE A 38 1.66 11.85 -0.41
C ILE A 38 2.40 12.37 -1.64
N ASP A 39 3.70 12.07 -1.77
CA ASP A 39 4.57 12.73 -2.72
C ASP A 39 4.66 12.08 -4.11
N TRP A 40 4.10 10.90 -4.31
CA TRP A 40 4.07 10.25 -5.63
C TRP A 40 3.45 11.16 -6.72
N ARG A 41 2.56 12.06 -6.32
CA ARG A 41 1.88 13.01 -7.22
C ARG A 41 2.82 14.02 -7.85
N TYR A 42 3.97 14.25 -7.22
CA TYR A 42 5.00 15.16 -7.73
C TYR A 42 5.99 14.49 -8.67
N SER A 43 5.86 13.19 -8.89
CA SER A 43 6.66 12.46 -9.86
C SER A 43 6.32 12.95 -11.29
N LYS A 44 7.33 13.20 -12.09
CA LYS A 44 7.16 13.73 -13.46
C LYS A 44 6.51 12.73 -14.40
N GLU A 45 6.70 11.45 -14.14
CA GLU A 45 6.26 10.36 -15.01
C GLU A 45 5.50 9.30 -14.20
N PRO A 46 4.47 8.64 -14.80
CA PRO A 46 3.73 7.57 -14.13
C PRO A 46 4.63 6.42 -13.65
N ARG A 47 5.67 6.07 -14.39
CA ARG A 47 6.63 5.02 -14.00
C ARG A 47 7.34 5.35 -12.69
N SER A 48 7.77 6.60 -12.53
CA SER A 48 8.41 7.07 -11.29
C SER A 48 7.43 7.09 -10.13
N ALA A 49 6.19 7.48 -10.37
CA ALA A 49 5.12 7.46 -9.38
C ALA A 49 4.84 6.03 -8.88
N ILE A 50 4.72 5.07 -9.79
CA ILE A 50 4.51 3.65 -9.47
C ILE A 50 5.70 3.11 -8.66
N SER A 51 6.93 3.40 -9.07
CA SER A 51 8.13 3.01 -8.33
C SER A 51 8.14 3.59 -6.91
N ARG A 52 7.76 4.84 -6.76
CA ARG A 52 7.68 5.51 -5.44
C ARG A 52 6.66 4.84 -4.52
N ILE A 53 5.47 4.56 -5.03
CA ILE A 53 4.40 3.88 -4.28
C ILE A 53 4.85 2.49 -3.83
N TRP A 54 5.44 1.71 -4.73
CA TRP A 54 5.91 0.36 -4.40
C TRP A 54 7.09 0.35 -3.45
N GLY A 55 7.98 1.34 -3.52
CA GLY A 55 9.00 1.55 -2.50
C GLY A 55 8.39 1.71 -1.10
N GLY A 56 7.27 2.42 -0.99
CA GLY A 56 6.51 2.54 0.24
C GLY A 56 5.90 1.21 0.71
N ILE A 57 5.27 0.46 -0.19
CA ILE A 57 4.67 -0.85 0.12
C ILE A 57 5.76 -1.83 0.59
N GLU A 58 6.85 -1.93 -0.13
CA GLU A 58 7.96 -2.81 0.20
C GLU A 58 8.60 -2.45 1.55
N SER A 59 8.71 -1.16 1.86
CA SER A 59 9.26 -0.70 3.14
C SER A 59 8.41 -1.12 4.34
N LEU A 60 7.08 -1.16 4.18
CA LEU A 60 6.17 -1.60 5.25
C LEU A 60 6.38 -3.06 5.63
N TYR A 61 6.66 -3.92 4.65
CA TYR A 61 6.86 -5.35 4.90
C TYR A 61 8.28 -5.72 5.29
N GLY A 62 9.27 -4.91 4.90
CA GLY A 62 10.68 -5.18 5.17
C GLY A 62 11.20 -6.49 4.58
N VAL A 63 10.55 -7.00 3.53
CA VAL A 63 10.97 -8.23 2.84
C VAL A 63 11.98 -7.92 1.75
N ASN A 64 12.96 -8.80 1.56
CA ASN A 64 14.04 -8.63 0.60
C ASN A 64 14.21 -9.83 -0.36
N SER A 65 13.38 -10.84 -0.23
CA SER A 65 13.39 -12.03 -1.07
C SER A 65 11.97 -12.52 -1.33
N GLU A 66 11.76 -13.20 -2.46
CA GLU A 66 10.46 -13.73 -2.86
C GLU A 66 9.33 -12.68 -2.81
N LEU A 67 9.66 -11.46 -3.26
CA LEU A 67 8.81 -10.28 -3.07
C LEU A 67 7.40 -10.46 -3.60
N VAL A 68 7.23 -11.02 -4.80
CA VAL A 68 5.92 -11.23 -5.42
C VAL A 68 5.02 -12.06 -4.52
N PHE A 69 5.53 -13.21 -4.08
CA PHE A 69 4.77 -14.14 -3.25
C PHE A 69 4.47 -13.57 -1.87
N ARG A 70 5.49 -13.05 -1.20
CA ARG A 70 5.34 -12.54 0.18
C ARG A 70 4.44 -11.33 0.25
N ILE A 71 4.63 -10.34 -0.60
CA ILE A 71 3.79 -9.13 -0.59
C ILE A 71 2.35 -9.51 -0.94
N SER A 72 2.13 -10.39 -1.91
CA SER A 72 0.79 -10.85 -2.27
C SER A 72 0.10 -11.59 -1.14
N LEU A 73 0.82 -12.51 -0.50
CA LEU A 73 0.30 -13.31 0.62
C LEU A 73 0.00 -12.43 1.83
N TYR A 74 0.93 -11.57 2.22
CA TYR A 74 0.80 -10.73 3.38
C TYR A 74 -0.31 -9.69 3.22
N SER A 75 -0.39 -9.04 2.06
CA SER A 75 -1.46 -8.09 1.77
C SER A 75 -2.84 -8.75 1.82
N ALA A 76 -2.99 -9.90 1.18
CA ALA A 76 -4.24 -10.64 1.20
C ALA A 76 -4.63 -11.08 2.62
N THR A 77 -3.65 -11.57 3.38
CA THR A 77 -3.85 -12.06 4.74
C THR A 77 -4.25 -10.95 5.72
N LEU A 78 -3.65 -9.79 5.60
CA LEU A 78 -3.91 -8.65 6.47
C LEU A 78 -5.20 -7.90 6.12
N LEU A 79 -5.54 -7.82 4.83
CA LEU A 79 -6.66 -7.01 4.35
C LEU A 79 -7.96 -7.78 4.23
N GLU A 80 -7.92 -9.11 4.13
CA GLU A 80 -9.11 -9.92 3.88
C GLU A 80 -9.24 -11.07 4.89
N ALA A 81 -10.48 -11.34 5.31
CA ALA A 81 -10.79 -12.54 6.07
C ALA A 81 -10.51 -13.82 5.26
N ARG A 82 -10.30 -14.94 5.94
CA ARG A 82 -10.10 -16.24 5.28
C ARG A 82 -11.27 -16.56 4.34
N GLY A 83 -10.96 -17.11 3.19
CA GLY A 83 -11.94 -17.53 2.19
C GLY A 83 -11.60 -17.04 0.79
N GLU A 84 -12.59 -17.04 -0.08
CA GLU A 84 -12.41 -16.73 -1.51
C GLU A 84 -11.92 -15.30 -1.73
N HIS A 85 -12.40 -14.32 -0.98
CA HIS A 85 -11.95 -12.93 -1.11
C HIS A 85 -10.45 -12.76 -0.82
N ARG A 86 -9.91 -13.52 0.14
CA ARG A 86 -8.46 -13.52 0.40
C ARG A 86 -7.68 -14.06 -0.79
N LYS A 87 -8.17 -15.13 -1.40
CA LYS A 87 -7.56 -15.72 -2.60
C LYS A 87 -7.61 -14.76 -3.80
N GLU A 88 -8.75 -14.09 -4.00
CA GLU A 88 -8.90 -13.06 -5.02
C GLU A 88 -7.92 -11.91 -4.82
N ARG A 89 -7.81 -11.41 -3.59
CA ARG A 89 -6.85 -10.36 -3.24
C ARG A 89 -5.40 -10.80 -3.48
N PHE A 90 -5.06 -12.02 -3.11
CA PHE A 90 -3.74 -12.58 -3.39
C PHE A 90 -3.42 -12.53 -4.89
N ASN A 91 -4.33 -13.00 -5.72
CA ASN A 91 -4.16 -12.98 -7.18
C ASN A 91 -4.11 -11.56 -7.73
N GLN A 92 -4.92 -10.66 -7.22
CA GLN A 92 -4.93 -9.25 -7.60
C GLN A 92 -3.59 -8.58 -7.32
N VAL A 93 -3.06 -8.73 -6.11
CA VAL A 93 -1.77 -8.12 -5.73
C VAL A 93 -0.62 -8.75 -6.53
N LYS A 94 -0.66 -10.06 -6.75
CA LYS A 94 0.32 -10.76 -7.59
C LYS A 94 0.35 -10.22 -9.03
N LYS A 95 -0.82 -10.02 -9.63
CA LYS A 95 -0.95 -9.41 -10.96
C LYS A 95 -0.45 -7.97 -10.97
N LEU A 96 -0.82 -7.20 -9.96
CA LEU A 96 -0.39 -5.81 -9.81
C LEU A 96 1.13 -5.68 -9.69
N TYR A 97 1.77 -6.56 -8.92
CA TYR A 97 3.22 -6.61 -8.82
C TYR A 97 3.88 -6.94 -10.17
N SER A 98 3.30 -7.87 -10.93
CA SER A 98 3.79 -8.21 -12.28
C SER A 98 3.74 -6.99 -13.21
N MET A 99 2.66 -6.22 -13.16
CA MET A 99 2.54 -4.96 -13.92
C MET A 99 3.56 -3.91 -13.45
N ARG A 100 3.75 -3.77 -12.15
CA ARG A 100 4.81 -2.91 -11.57
C ARG A 100 6.18 -3.30 -12.12
N SER A 101 6.47 -4.59 -12.17
CA SER A 101 7.75 -5.09 -12.68
C SER A 101 8.00 -4.66 -14.12
N LYS A 102 7.02 -4.84 -15.00
CA LYS A 102 7.08 -4.37 -16.39
C LYS A 102 7.33 -2.87 -16.48
N VAL A 103 6.57 -2.10 -15.72
CA VAL A 103 6.68 -0.63 -15.68
C VAL A 103 8.07 -0.18 -15.26
N VAL A 104 8.59 -0.74 -14.17
CA VAL A 104 9.90 -0.36 -13.61
C VAL A 104 11.05 -0.77 -14.54
N HIS A 105 10.94 -1.91 -15.22
CA HIS A 105 11.95 -2.35 -16.19
C HIS A 105 11.86 -1.66 -17.55
N GLY A 106 10.94 -0.70 -17.71
CA GLY A 106 10.81 0.09 -18.93
C GLY A 106 10.16 -0.64 -20.10
N GLU A 107 9.46 -1.74 -19.84
CA GLU A 107 8.71 -2.44 -20.86
C GLU A 107 7.57 -1.55 -21.39
N LYS A 108 7.17 -1.80 -22.64
CA LYS A 108 6.05 -1.07 -23.26
C LYS A 108 4.74 -1.49 -22.62
N VAL A 109 4.04 -0.51 -22.05
CA VAL A 109 2.75 -0.68 -21.37
C VAL A 109 1.79 0.34 -21.95
N SER A 110 0.53 -0.03 -22.19
CA SER A 110 -0.49 0.92 -22.64
C SER A 110 -0.75 2.01 -21.60
N ASP A 111 -1.21 3.18 -22.05
CA ASP A 111 -1.55 4.27 -21.13
C ASP A 111 -2.67 3.86 -20.15
N ALA A 112 -3.64 3.09 -20.62
CA ALA A 112 -4.71 2.57 -19.78
C ALA A 112 -4.19 1.64 -18.68
N ASP A 113 -3.30 0.70 -19.01
CA ASP A 113 -2.67 -0.21 -18.05
C ASP A 113 -1.74 0.55 -17.08
N MET A 114 -1.06 1.57 -17.57
CA MET A 114 -0.22 2.42 -16.73
C MET A 114 -1.04 3.14 -15.67
N GLN A 115 -2.15 3.76 -16.06
CA GLN A 115 -3.03 4.47 -15.14
C GLN A 115 -3.72 3.52 -14.15
N MET A 116 -4.16 2.36 -14.62
CA MET A 116 -4.73 1.33 -13.75
C MET A 116 -3.71 0.86 -12.71
N THR A 117 -2.48 0.57 -13.14
CA THR A 117 -1.39 0.14 -12.24
C THR A 117 -1.10 1.21 -11.21
N LEU A 118 -1.05 2.48 -11.61
CA LEU A 118 -0.82 3.60 -10.70
C LEU A 118 -1.93 3.69 -9.64
N HIS A 119 -3.18 3.69 -10.04
CA HIS A 119 -4.31 3.82 -9.12
C HIS A 119 -4.43 2.62 -8.17
N GLU A 120 -4.35 1.40 -8.67
CA GLU A 120 -4.45 0.20 -7.84
C GLU A 120 -3.27 0.08 -6.87
N SER A 121 -2.06 0.46 -7.28
CA SER A 121 -0.89 0.51 -6.41
C SER A 121 -1.07 1.53 -5.28
N PHE A 122 -1.56 2.71 -5.60
CA PHE A 122 -1.84 3.74 -4.60
C PHE A 122 -2.92 3.28 -3.62
N PHE A 123 -4.02 2.68 -4.09
CA PHE A 123 -5.06 2.17 -3.20
C PHE A 123 -4.55 1.06 -2.28
N LEU A 124 -3.69 0.18 -2.75
CA LEU A 124 -3.07 -0.84 -1.91
C LEU A 124 -2.23 -0.20 -0.79
N LEU A 125 -1.37 0.75 -1.12
CA LEU A 125 -0.58 1.48 -0.13
C LEU A 125 -1.47 2.19 0.89
N ARG A 126 -2.52 2.85 0.43
CA ARG A 126 -3.50 3.53 1.28
C ARG A 126 -4.19 2.56 2.24
N GLU A 127 -4.67 1.42 1.75
CA GLU A 127 -5.32 0.39 2.59
C GLU A 127 -4.37 -0.11 3.69
N LEU A 128 -3.10 -0.34 3.37
CA LEU A 128 -2.10 -0.79 4.34
C LEU A 128 -1.79 0.27 5.40
N LEU A 129 -1.68 1.54 5.01
CA LEU A 129 -1.48 2.65 5.96
C LEU A 129 -2.69 2.83 6.87
N LEU A 130 -3.91 2.73 6.33
CA LEU A 130 -5.15 2.80 7.12
C LEU A 130 -5.27 1.63 8.09
N LEU A 131 -4.82 0.44 7.70
CA LEU A 131 -4.75 -0.71 8.60
C LEU A 131 -3.82 -0.45 9.79
N CYS A 132 -2.63 0.11 9.54
CA CYS A 132 -1.70 0.49 10.59
C CYS A 132 -2.32 1.52 11.54
N ALA A 133 -3.00 2.54 11.02
CA ALA A 133 -3.68 3.55 11.83
C ALA A 133 -4.80 2.95 12.68
N LYS A 134 -5.61 2.07 12.10
CA LYS A 134 -6.70 1.37 12.80
C LYS A 134 -6.17 0.52 13.96
N ASN A 135 -5.09 -0.19 13.75
CA ASN A 135 -4.46 -1.05 14.75
C ASN A 135 -3.51 -0.28 15.69
N GLN A 136 -3.28 1.00 15.43
CA GLN A 136 -2.38 1.89 16.16
C GLN A 136 -0.94 1.34 16.26
N ARG A 137 -0.51 0.60 15.25
CA ARG A 137 0.82 0.01 15.16
C ARG A 137 1.20 -0.30 13.72
N VAL A 138 2.51 -0.36 13.47
CA VAL A 138 3.06 -0.77 12.18
C VAL A 138 2.90 -2.28 12.01
N ILE A 139 2.78 -2.74 10.76
CA ILE A 139 2.73 -4.15 10.41
C ILE A 139 3.96 -4.86 10.97
N SER A 140 3.73 -6.00 11.64
CA SER A 140 4.78 -6.84 12.20
C SER A 140 4.66 -8.28 11.71
N ASN A 141 5.75 -9.03 11.83
CA ASN A 141 5.73 -10.47 11.52
C ASN A 141 4.73 -11.22 12.41
N THR A 142 4.55 -10.79 13.66
CA THR A 142 3.54 -11.38 14.56
C THR A 142 2.12 -11.21 14.03
N ASP A 143 1.79 -10.06 13.44
CA ASP A 143 0.47 -9.84 12.83
C ASP A 143 0.24 -10.81 11.67
N ILE A 144 1.26 -10.98 10.83
CA ILE A 144 1.22 -11.89 9.69
C ILE A 144 1.06 -13.33 10.13
N ASP A 145 1.89 -13.78 11.08
CA ASP A 145 1.85 -15.15 11.61
C ASP A 145 0.49 -15.45 12.26
N SER A 146 -0.02 -14.54 13.06
CA SER A 146 -1.32 -14.69 13.70
C SER A 146 -2.45 -14.83 12.67
N SER A 147 -2.41 -14.07 11.61
CA SER A 147 -3.43 -14.11 10.55
C SER A 147 -3.31 -15.32 9.62
N LEU A 148 -2.09 -15.85 9.45
CA LEU A 148 -1.84 -17.04 8.63
C LEU A 148 -2.21 -18.34 9.37
N PHE A 149 -1.80 -18.48 10.62
CA PHE A 149 -1.82 -19.75 11.35
C PHE A 149 -2.97 -19.88 12.34
N PHE A 150 -3.55 -18.79 12.77
CA PHE A 150 -4.64 -18.75 13.73
C PHE A 150 -5.86 -17.98 13.22
#